data_302fe265886a83963287fb83bfa4e206
#
_entry.id   302fe265886a83963287fb83bfa4e206
#
_cell.length_a   1.000
_cell.length_b   1.000
_cell.length_c   1.000
_cell.angle_alpha   90.00
_cell.angle_beta   90.00
_cell.angle_gamma   90.00
#
_symmetry.space_group_name_H-M   'P 1'
#
loop_
_entity.id
_entity.type
_entity.pdbx_description
1 polymer ?
#
loop_
_entity_poly.entity_id
_entity_poly.type
_entity_poly.pdbx_seq_one_letter_code
_entity_poly.pdbx_strand_id
1 'polypeptide(L)'
;MSVCVTIRTEKKLRPNVYLKHLAENGEHIVVTSDEYPSVKFGTHQKAIRGIEVNKEDYGFEVRVCSFSSTADYQLFAKTVDALMILTGDKAYLEDDDETEITEPLAKFNDEWIEKQHESSFRVTCALINRSGQYIVMYGLFCHFCLGPNLYSGFDISLTGDYERDNANRLLENLCEMQWLCANLEDTHTRMVIPSPTGGVEEGLSVSMICVKDGEVGKFDYISEANLLGIMDMDDEEVAPVFIPFREVWKILPKDVFTPLDELQYLRKGEVTLDMVHEMMERARHLQPNDLHYKPTYPGAGFDEAQHTFILMWNPNISSLSLGDHIWNIANMYAEYFN
;
A
#
# COMPACT_ATOMS: atom_id res chain seq x y z
N MET A 1 -11.41 7.97 3.41
CA MET A 1 -12.61 8.47 2.68
C MET A 1 -12.34 8.45 1.19
N SER A 2 -13.36 8.32 0.39
CA SER A 2 -13.29 8.40 -1.07
C SER A 2 -14.45 9.21 -1.58
N VAL A 3 -14.30 9.79 -2.75
CA VAL A 3 -15.40 10.39 -3.52
C VAL A 3 -15.71 9.47 -4.67
N CYS A 4 -16.97 9.11 -4.82
CA CYS A 4 -17.45 8.23 -5.87
C CYS A 4 -18.49 8.95 -6.71
N VAL A 5 -18.42 8.76 -8.02
CA VAL A 5 -19.40 9.26 -8.99
C VAL A 5 -19.86 8.10 -9.84
N THR A 6 -21.17 7.93 -9.93
CA THR A 6 -21.81 6.89 -10.72
C THR A 6 -22.34 7.47 -12.04
N ILE A 7 -22.02 6.83 -13.16
CA ILE A 7 -22.63 7.09 -14.47
C ILE A 7 -23.54 5.91 -14.81
N ARG A 8 -24.87 6.13 -14.77
CA ARG A 8 -25.88 5.10 -15.06
C ARG A 8 -26.07 4.99 -16.57
N THR A 9 -25.61 3.90 -17.17
CA THR A 9 -25.65 3.70 -18.62
C THR A 9 -25.75 2.21 -18.99
N GLU A 10 -26.49 1.93 -20.06
CA GLU A 10 -26.51 0.61 -20.70
C GLU A 10 -25.38 0.43 -21.72
N LYS A 11 -24.63 1.49 -22.02
CA LYS A 11 -23.51 1.44 -22.97
C LYS A 11 -22.34 0.66 -22.42
N LYS A 12 -21.82 -0.25 -23.23
CA LYS A 12 -20.67 -1.06 -22.91
C LYS A 12 -19.39 -0.43 -23.50
N LEU A 13 -18.79 0.49 -22.75
CA LEU A 13 -17.48 1.05 -23.12
C LEU A 13 -16.37 0.16 -22.55
N ARG A 14 -15.38 -0.12 -23.39
CA ARG A 14 -14.12 -0.75 -22.95
C ARG A 14 -13.16 0.30 -22.39
N PRO A 15 -12.28 -0.06 -21.44
CA PRO A 15 -11.33 0.89 -20.85
C PRO A 15 -10.53 1.70 -21.88
N ASN A 16 -10.05 1.06 -22.93
CA ASN A 16 -9.28 1.72 -23.98
C ASN A 16 -10.01 2.88 -24.68
N VAL A 17 -11.34 2.93 -24.63
CA VAL A 17 -12.12 4.00 -25.29
C VAL A 17 -12.02 5.30 -24.50
N TYR A 18 -12.30 5.27 -23.18
CA TYR A 18 -12.21 6.48 -22.36
C TYR A 18 -10.74 6.86 -22.05
N LEU A 19 -9.85 5.89 -21.88
CA LEU A 19 -8.41 6.16 -21.72
C LEU A 19 -7.84 6.85 -22.97
N LYS A 20 -8.22 6.39 -24.16
CA LYS A 20 -7.82 7.04 -25.42
C LYS A 20 -8.39 8.47 -25.51
N HIS A 21 -9.66 8.65 -25.16
CA HIS A 21 -10.29 9.99 -25.15
C HIS A 21 -9.54 10.95 -24.22
N LEU A 22 -9.19 10.50 -23.00
CA LEU A 22 -8.40 11.31 -22.07
C LEU A 22 -7.01 11.66 -22.65
N ALA A 23 -6.31 10.68 -23.25
CA ALA A 23 -5.01 10.91 -23.87
C ALA A 23 -5.08 11.88 -25.06
N GLU A 24 -6.10 11.79 -25.91
CA GLU A 24 -6.34 12.71 -27.03
C GLU A 24 -6.64 14.14 -26.54
N ASN A 25 -7.14 14.31 -25.31
CA ASN A 25 -7.34 15.59 -24.65
C ASN A 25 -6.15 16.04 -23.78
N GLY A 26 -4.98 15.45 -23.99
CA GLY A 26 -3.71 15.90 -23.42
C GLY A 26 -3.32 15.29 -22.09
N GLU A 27 -4.04 14.26 -21.62
CA GLU A 27 -3.64 13.57 -20.39
C GLU A 27 -2.55 12.51 -20.66
N HIS A 28 -1.48 12.60 -19.90
CA HIS A 28 -0.42 11.58 -19.89
C HIS A 28 -0.73 10.53 -18.82
N ILE A 29 -1.37 9.43 -19.24
CA ILE A 29 -1.91 8.42 -18.34
C ILE A 29 -0.96 7.23 -18.22
N VAL A 30 -0.81 6.73 -16.98
CA VAL A 30 -0.20 5.43 -16.68
C VAL A 30 -1.26 4.53 -16.04
N VAL A 31 -1.47 3.36 -16.62
CA VAL A 31 -2.39 2.34 -16.12
C VAL A 31 -1.59 1.37 -15.28
N THR A 32 -2.00 1.12 -14.04
CA THR A 32 -1.34 0.19 -13.11
C THR A 32 -2.11 -1.10 -12.92
N SER A 33 -3.42 -1.08 -13.18
CA SER A 33 -4.25 -2.29 -13.24
C SER A 33 -5.33 -2.09 -14.29
N ASP A 34 -5.52 -3.10 -15.13
CA ASP A 34 -6.58 -3.19 -16.14
C ASP A 34 -7.41 -4.49 -15.98
N GLU A 35 -7.42 -5.03 -14.78
CA GLU A 35 -8.19 -6.23 -14.43
C GLU A 35 -9.69 -5.89 -14.46
N TYR A 36 -10.32 -6.18 -15.59
CA TYR A 36 -11.77 -6.02 -15.73
C TYR A 36 -12.53 -6.77 -14.62
N PRO A 37 -13.45 -6.16 -13.89
CA PRO A 37 -14.17 -4.91 -14.23
C PRO A 37 -13.52 -3.61 -13.73
N SER A 38 -12.39 -3.63 -13.07
CA SER A 38 -11.73 -2.46 -12.47
C SER A 38 -10.52 -2.01 -13.29
N VAL A 39 -10.35 -0.70 -13.44
CA VAL A 39 -9.15 -0.09 -14.04
C VAL A 39 -8.62 0.99 -13.13
N LYS A 40 -7.34 0.88 -12.75
CA LYS A 40 -6.64 1.88 -11.94
C LYS A 40 -5.59 2.60 -12.77
N PHE A 41 -5.59 3.91 -12.74
CA PHE A 41 -4.66 4.72 -13.51
C PHE A 41 -4.45 6.10 -12.88
N GLY A 42 -3.38 6.79 -13.28
CA GLY A 42 -3.02 8.11 -12.80
C GLY A 42 -2.28 8.94 -13.84
N THR A 43 -2.11 10.23 -13.57
CA THR A 43 -1.32 11.12 -14.42
C THR A 43 0.17 10.85 -14.21
N HIS A 44 0.92 10.64 -15.29
CA HIS A 44 2.36 10.36 -15.27
C HIS A 44 3.13 11.40 -14.45
N GLN A 45 3.96 10.93 -13.53
CA GLN A 45 4.80 11.72 -12.61
C GLN A 45 4.05 12.73 -11.72
N LYS A 46 2.73 12.63 -11.60
CA LYS A 46 1.92 13.55 -10.79
C LYS A 46 0.92 12.85 -9.89
N ALA A 47 0.67 11.57 -10.11
CA ALA A 47 -0.29 10.81 -9.33
C ALA A 47 0.33 10.32 -8.01
N ILE A 48 -0.47 10.33 -6.93
CA ILE A 48 -0.17 9.66 -5.66
C ILE A 48 -0.97 8.37 -5.58
N ARG A 49 -2.29 8.44 -5.72
CA ARG A 49 -3.18 7.30 -5.58
C ARG A 49 -3.83 6.89 -6.90
N GLY A 50 -3.83 7.80 -7.87
CA GLY A 50 -4.59 7.64 -9.10
C GLY A 50 -6.10 7.64 -8.87
N ILE A 51 -6.81 7.23 -9.89
CA ILE A 51 -8.26 7.02 -9.85
C ILE A 51 -8.59 5.59 -10.26
N GLU A 52 -9.79 5.16 -9.89
CA GLU A 52 -10.30 3.84 -10.19
C GLU A 52 -11.63 3.98 -10.94
N VAL A 53 -11.78 3.22 -12.02
CA VAL A 53 -13.03 3.13 -12.78
C VAL A 53 -13.49 1.69 -12.75
N ASN A 54 -14.62 1.46 -12.09
CA ASN A 54 -15.26 0.16 -11.97
C ASN A 54 -16.42 0.05 -12.95
N LYS A 55 -16.49 -1.06 -13.69
CA LYS A 55 -17.65 -1.39 -14.50
C LYS A 55 -18.65 -2.18 -13.67
N GLU A 56 -19.81 -1.58 -13.45
CA GLU A 56 -20.92 -2.17 -12.70
C GLU A 56 -22.08 -2.56 -13.64
N ASP A 57 -23.05 -3.32 -13.12
CA ASP A 57 -24.24 -3.71 -13.88
C ASP A 57 -25.08 -2.51 -14.35
N TYR A 58 -25.07 -1.45 -13.55
CA TYR A 58 -25.80 -0.20 -13.84
C TYR A 58 -25.02 0.83 -14.66
N GLY A 59 -23.72 0.60 -14.91
CA GLY A 59 -22.89 1.58 -15.62
C GLY A 59 -21.44 1.63 -15.15
N PHE A 60 -20.95 2.80 -14.77
CA PHE A 60 -19.58 3.02 -14.29
C PHE A 60 -19.58 3.71 -12.94
N GLU A 61 -18.70 3.28 -12.06
CA GLU A 61 -18.30 4.00 -10.86
C GLU A 61 -16.90 4.59 -11.09
N VAL A 62 -16.73 5.88 -10.86
CA VAL A 62 -15.44 6.56 -10.86
C VAL A 62 -15.11 6.96 -9.43
N ARG A 63 -13.95 6.55 -8.96
CA ARG A 63 -13.53 6.74 -7.57
C ARG A 63 -12.19 7.45 -7.47
N VAL A 64 -12.12 8.43 -6.56
CA VAL A 64 -10.88 9.05 -6.10
C VAL A 64 -10.81 8.98 -4.58
N CYS A 65 -9.64 8.64 -4.05
CA CYS A 65 -9.46 8.47 -2.61
C CYS A 65 -8.92 9.73 -1.94
N SER A 66 -9.06 9.85 -0.61
CA SER A 66 -8.37 10.87 0.19
C SER A 66 -6.84 10.72 0.06
N PHE A 67 -6.10 11.79 0.28
CA PHE A 67 -4.64 11.86 0.03
C PHE A 67 -4.22 11.58 -1.41
N SER A 68 -5.10 11.81 -2.36
CA SER A 68 -4.75 11.90 -3.78
C SER A 68 -4.07 13.23 -4.08
N SER A 69 -3.28 13.27 -5.15
CA SER A 69 -2.67 14.53 -5.60
C SER A 69 -3.71 15.46 -6.23
N THR A 70 -3.36 16.73 -6.41
CA THR A 70 -4.18 17.65 -7.21
C THR A 70 -4.42 17.11 -8.62
N ALA A 71 -3.40 16.47 -9.22
CA ALA A 71 -3.54 15.84 -10.54
C ALA A 71 -4.50 14.66 -10.56
N ASP A 72 -4.54 13.84 -9.49
CA ASP A 72 -5.51 12.75 -9.36
C ASP A 72 -6.95 13.30 -9.31
N TYR A 73 -7.21 14.35 -8.52
CA TYR A 73 -8.53 14.97 -8.45
C TYR A 73 -8.95 15.62 -9.77
N GLN A 74 -8.01 16.27 -10.48
CA GLN A 74 -8.28 16.82 -11.82
C GLN A 74 -8.55 15.72 -12.83
N LEU A 75 -7.80 14.62 -12.79
CA LEU A 75 -8.03 13.45 -13.64
C LEU A 75 -9.38 12.79 -13.34
N PHE A 76 -9.79 12.73 -12.08
CA PHE A 76 -11.12 12.27 -11.67
C PHE A 76 -12.23 13.09 -12.35
N ALA A 77 -12.18 14.42 -12.26
CA ALA A 77 -13.15 15.31 -12.90
C ALA A 77 -13.22 15.09 -14.43
N LYS A 78 -12.06 15.01 -15.08
CA LYS A 78 -11.93 14.76 -16.53
C LYS A 78 -12.44 13.38 -16.94
N THR A 79 -12.26 12.38 -16.09
CA THR A 79 -12.74 11.02 -16.36
C THR A 79 -14.27 10.95 -16.27
N VAL A 80 -14.87 11.60 -15.29
CA VAL A 80 -16.33 11.73 -15.19
C VAL A 80 -16.87 12.44 -16.42
N ASP A 81 -16.28 13.57 -16.82
CA ASP A 81 -16.68 14.33 -18.02
C ASP A 81 -16.56 13.48 -19.30
N ALA A 82 -15.43 12.79 -19.48
CA ALA A 82 -15.20 11.91 -20.63
C ALA A 82 -16.24 10.79 -20.72
N LEU A 83 -16.57 10.15 -19.61
CA LEU A 83 -17.57 9.09 -19.58
C LEU A 83 -18.97 9.64 -19.88
N MET A 84 -19.35 10.82 -19.37
CA MET A 84 -20.61 11.49 -19.70
C MET A 84 -20.70 11.81 -21.21
N ILE A 85 -19.63 12.34 -21.80
CA ILE A 85 -19.57 12.62 -23.25
C ILE A 85 -19.71 11.33 -24.07
N LEU A 86 -18.98 10.30 -23.73
CA LEU A 86 -18.94 9.04 -24.48
C LEU A 86 -20.23 8.23 -24.34
N THR A 87 -20.87 8.29 -23.19
CA THR A 87 -22.13 7.60 -22.94
C THR A 87 -23.33 8.45 -23.35
N GLY A 88 -23.26 9.78 -23.25
CA GLY A 88 -24.40 10.69 -23.39
C GLY A 88 -25.35 10.62 -22.19
N ASP A 89 -24.95 10.00 -21.11
CA ASP A 89 -25.74 9.78 -19.91
C ASP A 89 -25.29 10.69 -18.77
N LYS A 90 -26.07 10.73 -17.70
CA LYS A 90 -25.86 11.59 -16.54
C LYS A 90 -24.94 10.94 -15.51
N ALA A 91 -24.23 11.78 -14.77
CA ALA A 91 -23.43 11.39 -13.61
C ALA A 91 -24.10 11.83 -12.31
N TYR A 92 -23.89 11.03 -11.26
CA TYR A 92 -24.44 11.27 -9.94
C TYR A 92 -23.33 11.12 -8.89
N LEU A 93 -23.21 12.11 -7.99
CA LEU A 93 -22.34 11.99 -6.83
C LEU A 93 -22.99 11.00 -5.84
N GLU A 94 -22.21 10.08 -5.32
CA GLU A 94 -22.65 9.19 -4.25
C GLU A 94 -22.63 9.95 -2.91
N ASP A 95 -23.63 10.78 -2.71
CA ASP A 95 -23.97 11.45 -1.46
C ASP A 95 -25.38 11.02 -1.03
N ASP A 96 -25.82 11.51 0.14
CA ASP A 96 -27.14 11.15 0.70
C ASP A 96 -28.33 11.54 -0.24
N ASP A 97 -28.11 12.52 -1.12
CA ASP A 97 -29.12 13.06 -2.04
C ASP A 97 -28.97 12.56 -3.49
N GLU A 98 -27.98 11.73 -3.81
CA GLU A 98 -27.62 11.32 -5.19
C GLU A 98 -27.57 12.54 -6.14
N THR A 99 -26.75 13.54 -5.79
CA THR A 99 -26.70 14.81 -6.51
C THR A 99 -26.28 14.63 -7.97
N GLU A 100 -27.16 15.04 -8.92
CA GLU A 100 -26.85 15.03 -10.36
C GLU A 100 -25.69 16.02 -10.68
N ILE A 101 -24.73 15.57 -11.46
CA ILE A 101 -23.57 16.35 -11.91
C ILE A 101 -23.78 16.67 -13.40
N THR A 102 -23.89 17.95 -13.71
CA THR A 102 -24.07 18.44 -15.09
C THR A 102 -22.76 18.94 -15.70
N GLU A 103 -21.88 19.51 -14.88
CA GLU A 103 -20.61 20.10 -15.29
C GLU A 103 -19.49 19.61 -14.36
N PRO A 104 -18.89 18.42 -14.60
CA PRO A 104 -17.89 17.83 -13.70
C PRO A 104 -16.69 18.73 -13.43
N LEU A 105 -16.17 19.39 -14.48
CA LEU A 105 -14.98 20.25 -14.35
C LEU A 105 -15.27 21.53 -13.52
N ALA A 106 -16.49 22.05 -13.56
CA ALA A 106 -16.89 23.17 -12.73
C ALA A 106 -17.19 22.74 -11.27
N LYS A 107 -17.78 21.54 -11.09
CA LYS A 107 -18.10 20.97 -9.77
C LYS A 107 -16.84 20.62 -8.99
N PHE A 108 -15.87 19.97 -9.64
CA PHE A 108 -14.63 19.49 -9.03
C PHE A 108 -13.44 20.42 -9.35
N ASN A 109 -13.65 21.72 -9.12
CA ASN A 109 -12.68 22.78 -9.37
C ASN A 109 -11.60 22.86 -8.28
N ASP A 110 -10.66 23.79 -8.43
CA ASP A 110 -9.53 23.95 -7.50
C ASP A 110 -9.96 24.25 -6.06
N GLU A 111 -11.08 24.98 -5.85
CA GLU A 111 -11.61 25.24 -4.50
C GLU A 111 -12.13 23.93 -3.87
N TRP A 112 -12.78 23.08 -4.65
CA TRP A 112 -13.24 21.77 -4.18
C TRP A 112 -12.03 20.87 -3.86
N ILE A 113 -11.00 20.85 -4.72
CA ILE A 113 -9.77 20.08 -4.51
C ILE A 113 -9.09 20.50 -3.20
N GLU A 114 -8.95 21.80 -2.96
CA GLU A 114 -8.37 22.32 -1.72
C GLU A 114 -9.14 21.83 -0.47
N LYS A 115 -10.47 21.83 -0.53
CA LYS A 115 -11.31 21.29 0.54
C LYS A 115 -11.09 19.80 0.76
N GLN A 116 -10.84 19.03 -0.31
CA GLN A 116 -10.50 17.60 -0.18
C GLN A 116 -9.14 17.40 0.50
N HIS A 117 -8.14 18.19 0.16
CA HIS A 117 -6.84 18.16 0.83
C HIS A 117 -6.99 18.52 2.32
N GLU A 118 -7.58 19.66 2.63
CA GLU A 118 -7.81 20.06 4.02
C GLU A 118 -8.54 19.00 4.83
N SER A 119 -9.65 18.44 4.30
CA SER A 119 -10.42 17.38 4.95
C SER A 119 -9.58 16.12 5.17
N SER A 120 -8.82 15.71 4.18
CA SER A 120 -7.95 14.53 4.27
C SER A 120 -6.91 14.69 5.37
N PHE A 121 -6.24 15.84 5.43
CA PHE A 121 -5.26 16.15 6.47
C PHE A 121 -5.87 16.21 7.87
N ARG A 122 -6.98 16.91 8.04
CA ARG A 122 -7.66 17.02 9.34
C ARG A 122 -8.08 15.66 9.89
N VAL A 123 -8.64 14.80 9.03
CA VAL A 123 -9.09 13.46 9.44
C VAL A 123 -7.91 12.57 9.82
N THR A 124 -6.84 12.55 9.02
CA THR A 124 -5.67 11.72 9.34
C THR A 124 -4.91 12.24 10.56
N CYS A 125 -4.74 13.55 10.72
CA CYS A 125 -4.20 14.12 11.95
C CYS A 125 -5.01 13.69 13.19
N ALA A 126 -6.33 13.77 13.13
CA ALA A 126 -7.20 13.35 14.22
C ALA A 126 -7.08 11.85 14.53
N LEU A 127 -7.01 11.01 13.49
CA LEU A 127 -6.86 9.56 13.66
C LEU A 127 -5.50 9.20 14.26
N ILE A 128 -4.41 9.76 13.73
CA ILE A 128 -3.05 9.55 14.24
C ILE A 128 -2.92 10.05 15.68
N ASN A 129 -3.40 11.26 15.96
CA ASN A 129 -3.36 11.86 17.30
C ASN A 129 -4.14 11.02 18.32
N ARG A 130 -5.32 10.51 17.92
CA ARG A 130 -6.18 9.70 18.81
C ARG A 130 -5.61 8.30 19.06
N SER A 131 -5.07 7.66 18.04
CA SER A 131 -4.57 6.28 18.13
C SER A 131 -3.12 6.19 18.59
N GLY A 132 -2.34 7.25 18.39
CA GLY A 132 -0.88 7.22 18.52
C GLY A 132 -0.19 6.28 17.51
N GLN A 133 -0.94 5.88 16.45
CA GLN A 133 -0.48 4.92 15.45
C GLN A 133 -0.36 5.58 14.07
N TYR A 134 0.24 4.87 13.15
CA TYR A 134 0.29 5.25 11.74
C TYR A 134 -0.95 4.76 10.97
N ILE A 135 -1.14 5.31 9.79
CA ILE A 135 -2.20 4.94 8.85
C ILE A 135 -1.53 4.48 7.56
N VAL A 136 -1.88 3.28 7.09
CA VAL A 136 -1.42 2.77 5.78
C VAL A 136 -2.43 3.16 4.71
N MET A 137 -1.94 3.69 3.60
CA MET A 137 -2.75 4.05 2.43
C MET A 137 -2.16 3.42 1.17
N TYR A 138 -3.03 2.92 0.29
CA TYR A 138 -2.63 2.35 -0.99
C TYR A 138 -2.41 3.48 -2.01
N GLY A 139 -1.19 3.60 -2.48
CA GLY A 139 -0.83 4.51 -3.56
C GLY A 139 -1.04 3.90 -4.95
N LEU A 140 -0.50 4.56 -5.97
CA LEU A 140 -0.59 4.10 -7.35
C LEU A 140 0.33 2.89 -7.60
N PHE A 141 1.56 2.92 -7.08
CA PHE A 141 2.59 1.88 -7.26
C PHE A 141 2.93 1.16 -5.96
N CYS A 142 2.97 1.87 -4.85
CA CYS A 142 3.23 1.31 -3.53
C CYS A 142 2.29 1.92 -2.50
N HIS A 143 2.06 1.22 -1.39
CA HIS A 143 1.40 1.86 -0.26
C HIS A 143 2.36 2.84 0.44
N PHE A 144 1.81 3.70 1.28
CA PHE A 144 2.55 4.66 2.08
C PHE A 144 1.97 4.79 3.48
N CYS A 145 2.83 5.09 4.43
CA CYS A 145 2.51 5.14 5.84
C CYS A 145 2.57 6.57 6.36
N LEU A 146 1.43 7.07 6.82
CA LEU A 146 1.31 8.39 7.44
C LEU A 146 1.37 8.23 8.96
N GLY A 147 2.29 8.92 9.61
CA GLY A 147 2.45 8.82 11.05
C GLY A 147 3.08 10.06 11.67
N PRO A 148 3.27 10.05 13.00
CA PRO A 148 3.75 11.21 13.75
C PRO A 148 5.13 11.71 13.28
N ASN A 149 6.05 10.80 12.96
CA ASN A 149 7.41 11.18 12.55
C ASN A 149 7.42 11.80 11.17
N LEU A 150 6.65 11.22 10.21
CA LEU A 150 6.53 11.77 8.87
C LEU A 150 5.92 13.18 8.93
N TYR A 151 4.82 13.37 9.67
CA TYR A 151 4.18 14.67 9.80
C TYR A 151 5.08 15.71 10.46
N SER A 152 5.79 15.32 11.53
CA SER A 152 6.78 16.18 12.17
C SER A 152 7.92 16.60 11.22
N GLY A 153 8.35 15.72 10.32
CA GLY A 153 9.36 15.99 9.30
C GLY A 153 8.93 17.08 8.29
N PHE A 154 7.64 17.30 8.13
CA PHE A 154 7.05 18.35 7.28
C PHE A 154 6.45 19.53 8.06
N ASP A 155 6.75 19.63 9.35
CA ASP A 155 6.22 20.67 10.26
C ASP A 155 4.67 20.66 10.32
N ILE A 156 4.04 19.49 10.14
CA ILE A 156 2.59 19.35 10.22
C ILE A 156 2.18 18.98 11.65
N SER A 157 1.37 19.85 12.25
CA SER A 157 0.84 19.60 13.59
C SER A 157 -0.31 18.60 13.58
N LEU A 158 -0.26 17.61 14.48
CA LEU A 158 -1.37 16.67 14.70
C LEU A 158 -2.57 17.30 15.44
N THR A 159 -2.48 18.54 15.88
CA THR A 159 -3.58 19.26 16.56
C THR A 159 -4.67 19.76 15.63
N GLY A 160 -4.46 19.62 14.30
CA GLY A 160 -5.50 19.83 13.30
C GLY A 160 -5.50 21.17 12.59
N ASP A 161 -4.50 22.01 12.82
CA ASP A 161 -4.31 23.20 12.03
C ASP A 161 -3.78 22.80 10.63
N TYR A 162 -4.56 23.13 9.61
CA TYR A 162 -4.17 22.86 8.23
C TYR A 162 -3.31 24.02 7.71
N GLU A 163 -2.06 23.70 7.46
CA GLU A 163 -1.12 24.60 6.81
C GLU A 163 -0.85 24.13 5.39
N ARG A 164 -1.38 24.84 4.42
CA ARG A 164 -1.37 24.49 3.00
C ARG A 164 0.02 24.18 2.47
N ASP A 165 1.01 25.03 2.78
CA ASP A 165 2.36 24.89 2.23
C ASP A 165 3.04 23.61 2.75
N ASN A 166 2.89 23.28 4.02
CA ASN A 166 3.42 22.06 4.62
C ASN A 166 2.71 20.82 4.09
N ALA A 167 1.39 20.89 3.92
CA ALA A 167 0.59 19.85 3.31
C ALA A 167 1.01 19.56 1.86
N ASN A 168 1.22 20.60 1.06
CA ASN A 168 1.67 20.47 -0.33
C ASN A 168 3.06 19.82 -0.41
N ARG A 169 4.00 20.21 0.45
CA ARG A 169 5.33 19.59 0.52
C ARG A 169 5.26 18.11 0.82
N LEU A 170 4.35 17.69 1.72
CA LEU A 170 4.13 16.27 1.98
C LEU A 170 3.52 15.56 0.78
N LEU A 171 2.52 16.14 0.11
CA LEU A 171 1.93 15.56 -1.10
C LEU A 171 2.95 15.45 -2.24
N GLU A 172 3.82 16.43 -2.43
CA GLU A 172 4.92 16.37 -3.41
C GLU A 172 5.88 15.22 -3.08
N ASN A 173 6.28 15.06 -1.82
CA ASN A 173 7.13 13.97 -1.38
C ASN A 173 6.46 12.59 -1.60
N LEU A 174 5.18 12.44 -1.28
CA LEU A 174 4.44 11.21 -1.53
C LEU A 174 4.33 10.90 -3.04
N CYS A 175 4.16 11.94 -3.86
CA CYS A 175 4.18 11.79 -5.31
C CYS A 175 5.53 11.28 -5.81
N GLU A 176 6.64 11.92 -5.39
CA GLU A 176 7.99 11.47 -5.73
C GLU A 176 8.25 10.03 -5.29
N MET A 177 7.79 9.67 -4.08
CA MET A 177 7.89 8.31 -3.56
C MET A 177 7.17 7.30 -4.45
N GLN A 178 5.94 7.58 -4.92
CA GLN A 178 5.21 6.68 -5.80
C GLN A 178 6.00 6.40 -7.08
N TRP A 179 6.56 7.43 -7.70
CA TRP A 179 7.29 7.29 -8.96
C TRP A 179 8.69 6.70 -8.78
N LEU A 180 9.29 6.86 -7.61
CA LEU A 180 10.49 6.13 -7.22
C LEU A 180 10.18 4.63 -7.10
N CYS A 181 9.16 4.26 -6.33
CA CYS A 181 8.75 2.87 -6.11
C CYS A 181 8.26 2.15 -7.37
N ALA A 182 7.78 2.88 -8.38
CA ALA A 182 7.37 2.29 -9.66
C ALA A 182 8.46 1.48 -10.37
N ASN A 183 9.74 1.72 -10.03
CA ASN A 183 10.91 1.08 -10.64
C ASN A 183 11.77 0.32 -9.63
N LEU A 184 11.31 0.18 -8.40
CA LEU A 184 12.05 -0.47 -7.32
C LEU A 184 11.41 -1.81 -6.95
N GLU A 185 12.26 -2.75 -6.54
CA GLU A 185 11.86 -4.03 -5.97
C GLU A 185 11.69 -3.87 -4.45
N ASP A 186 10.53 -4.24 -3.93
CA ASP A 186 10.31 -4.28 -2.48
C ASP A 186 10.79 -5.61 -1.86
N THR A 187 10.64 -5.76 -0.55
CA THR A 187 10.91 -7.01 0.16
C THR A 187 9.76 -8.01 -0.05
N HIS A 188 9.66 -8.55 -1.22
CA HIS A 188 8.53 -9.21 -1.87
C HIS A 188 7.87 -10.39 -1.18
N THR A 189 8.35 -10.87 -0.07
CA THR A 189 7.73 -12.06 0.53
C THR A 189 6.69 -11.64 1.56
N ARG A 190 5.49 -11.33 1.11
CA ARG A 190 4.35 -11.17 2.02
C ARG A 190 3.80 -12.54 2.39
N MET A 191 4.15 -13.01 3.57
CA MET A 191 3.43 -14.14 4.16
C MET A 191 2.22 -13.59 4.91
N VAL A 192 1.02 -13.96 4.49
CA VAL A 192 -0.19 -13.68 5.23
C VAL A 192 -0.43 -14.82 6.20
N ILE A 193 -0.35 -14.53 7.49
CA ILE A 193 -0.71 -15.48 8.54
C ILE A 193 -2.17 -15.20 8.90
N PRO A 194 -3.10 -16.13 8.63
CA PRO A 194 -4.51 -15.93 8.98
C PRO A 194 -4.68 -15.73 10.48
N SER A 195 -5.54 -14.79 10.84
CA SER A 195 -5.92 -14.59 12.24
C SER A 195 -6.55 -15.88 12.83
N PRO A 196 -6.32 -16.16 14.12
CA PRO A 196 -6.99 -17.26 14.84
C PRO A 196 -8.51 -17.18 14.82
N THR A 197 -9.09 -16.01 14.52
CA THR A 197 -10.54 -15.76 14.45
C THR A 197 -11.15 -16.00 13.07
N GLY A 198 -10.33 -16.30 12.05
CA GLY A 198 -10.84 -16.95 10.83
C GLY A 198 -11.12 -16.04 9.63
N GLY A 199 -10.59 -14.81 9.59
CA GLY A 199 -10.64 -13.96 8.39
C GLY A 199 -9.29 -13.88 7.67
N VAL A 200 -9.27 -13.93 6.34
CA VAL A 200 -8.06 -13.67 5.54
C VAL A 200 -7.62 -12.19 5.69
N GLU A 201 -8.55 -11.31 6.02
CA GLU A 201 -8.31 -9.87 6.23
C GLU A 201 -7.66 -9.53 7.58
N GLU A 202 -7.62 -10.45 8.52
CA GLU A 202 -7.03 -10.27 9.85
C GLU A 202 -5.67 -10.96 10.01
N GLY A 203 -5.05 -11.42 8.94
CA GLY A 203 -3.74 -12.08 8.97
C GLY A 203 -2.60 -11.11 9.28
N LEU A 204 -1.54 -11.61 9.92
CA LEU A 204 -0.28 -10.88 10.02
C LEU A 204 0.45 -10.94 8.69
N SER A 205 0.84 -9.80 8.13
CA SER A 205 1.73 -9.72 6.98
C SER A 205 3.20 -9.67 7.46
N VAL A 206 4.07 -10.31 6.70
CA VAL A 206 5.50 -10.33 6.99
C VAL A 206 6.29 -9.88 5.77
N SER A 207 7.18 -8.92 5.96
CA SER A 207 8.19 -8.53 4.99
C SER A 207 9.47 -9.30 5.31
N MET A 208 10.18 -9.85 4.30
CA MET A 208 11.29 -10.77 4.54
C MET A 208 12.61 -10.25 3.95
N ILE A 209 13.68 -10.34 4.73
CA ILE A 209 15.06 -10.27 4.25
C ILE A 209 15.63 -11.69 4.37
N CYS A 210 15.97 -12.30 3.24
CA CYS A 210 16.47 -13.67 3.19
C CYS A 210 17.91 -13.70 2.67
N VAL A 211 18.71 -14.60 3.24
CA VAL A 211 20.00 -15.02 2.69
C VAL A 211 19.83 -16.41 2.11
N LYS A 212 20.35 -16.64 0.89
CA LYS A 212 20.37 -17.94 0.22
C LYS A 212 21.61 -18.03 -0.67
N ASP A 213 22.30 -19.17 -0.65
CA ASP A 213 23.53 -19.44 -1.42
C ASP A 213 24.65 -18.41 -1.16
N GLY A 214 24.74 -17.92 0.10
CA GLY A 214 25.71 -16.90 0.53
C GLY A 214 25.37 -15.48 0.07
N GLU A 215 24.23 -15.27 -0.56
CA GLU A 215 23.81 -13.97 -1.09
C GLU A 215 22.56 -13.46 -0.38
N VAL A 216 22.53 -12.14 -0.14
CA VAL A 216 21.34 -11.44 0.36
C VAL A 216 20.37 -11.25 -0.81
N GLY A 217 19.11 -11.60 -0.62
CA GLY A 217 18.07 -11.42 -1.61
C GLY A 217 18.01 -9.98 -2.13
N LYS A 218 17.68 -9.82 -3.41
CA LYS A 218 17.57 -8.49 -4.02
C LYS A 218 16.32 -7.78 -3.53
N PHE A 219 16.48 -6.56 -3.10
CA PHE A 219 15.39 -5.62 -2.82
C PHE A 219 15.96 -4.20 -2.82
N ASP A 220 15.15 -3.22 -3.13
CA ASP A 220 15.53 -1.81 -3.14
C ASP A 220 14.96 -1.05 -1.94
N TYR A 221 13.83 -1.51 -1.40
CA TYR A 221 13.27 -0.94 -0.18
C TYR A 221 12.55 -2.00 0.65
N ILE A 222 12.47 -1.74 1.96
CA ILE A 222 11.70 -2.55 2.90
C ILE A 222 10.30 -1.98 2.98
N SER A 223 9.32 -2.73 2.45
CA SER A 223 7.91 -2.34 2.48
C SER A 223 7.27 -2.68 3.81
N GLU A 224 6.31 -1.86 4.24
CA GLU A 224 5.58 -2.03 5.50
C GLU A 224 4.83 -3.37 5.55
N ALA A 225 4.87 -3.99 6.72
CA ALA A 225 4.13 -5.18 7.10
C ALA A 225 3.84 -5.16 8.60
N ASN A 226 3.15 -6.16 9.14
CA ASN A 226 3.02 -6.31 10.59
C ASN A 226 4.36 -6.68 11.25
N LEU A 227 5.14 -7.52 10.57
CA LEU A 227 6.45 -7.99 11.04
C LEU A 227 7.49 -7.83 9.93
N LEU A 228 8.75 -7.60 10.34
CA LEU A 228 9.92 -7.90 9.53
C LEU A 228 10.48 -9.24 9.97
N GLY A 229 10.64 -10.16 9.01
CA GLY A 229 11.39 -11.40 9.18
C GLY A 229 12.79 -11.27 8.57
N ILE A 230 13.78 -11.83 9.26
CA ILE A 230 15.15 -11.92 8.76
C ILE A 230 15.57 -13.37 8.90
N MET A 231 16.06 -13.97 7.83
CA MET A 231 16.35 -15.38 7.76
C MET A 231 17.63 -15.65 6.96
N ASP A 232 18.50 -16.48 7.53
CA ASP A 232 19.58 -17.11 6.79
C ASP A 232 19.15 -18.54 6.44
N MET A 233 18.93 -18.82 5.16
CA MET A 233 18.50 -20.13 4.68
C MET A 233 19.66 -21.13 4.52
N ASP A 234 20.89 -20.65 4.59
CA ASP A 234 22.09 -21.48 4.44
C ASP A 234 22.54 -22.06 5.78
N ASP A 235 22.08 -21.48 6.89
CA ASP A 235 22.42 -21.92 8.24
C ASP A 235 21.17 -22.41 8.98
N GLU A 236 20.92 -23.72 8.94
CA GLU A 236 19.79 -24.38 9.61
C GLU A 236 19.85 -24.28 11.15
N GLU A 237 21.02 -23.97 11.72
CA GLU A 237 21.18 -23.79 13.17
C GLU A 237 20.77 -22.39 13.63
N VAL A 238 20.70 -21.43 12.71
CA VAL A 238 20.32 -20.04 13.00
C VAL A 238 18.82 -19.85 12.80
N ALA A 239 18.07 -19.82 13.89
CA ALA A 239 16.63 -19.57 13.83
C ALA A 239 16.31 -18.18 13.21
N PRO A 240 15.31 -18.08 12.35
CA PRO A 240 14.85 -16.81 11.81
C PRO A 240 14.34 -15.88 12.92
N VAL A 241 14.42 -14.60 12.68
CA VAL A 241 14.05 -13.57 13.65
C VAL A 241 12.88 -12.76 13.09
N PHE A 242 11.85 -12.52 13.92
CA PHE A 242 10.68 -11.73 13.56
C PHE A 242 10.47 -10.62 14.56
N ILE A 243 10.39 -9.38 14.09
CA ILE A 243 10.16 -8.22 14.94
C ILE A 243 8.95 -7.40 14.47
N PRO A 244 8.25 -6.73 15.38
CA PRO A 244 7.21 -5.78 15.00
C PRO A 244 7.79 -4.72 14.06
N PHE A 245 7.07 -4.39 13.00
CA PHE A 245 7.60 -3.49 11.96
C PHE A 245 7.99 -2.11 12.51
N ARG A 246 7.31 -1.60 13.52
CA ARG A 246 7.65 -0.36 14.24
C ARG A 246 9.05 -0.37 14.89
N GLU A 247 9.65 -1.55 15.11
CA GLU A 247 10.97 -1.70 15.72
C GLU A 247 12.11 -1.77 14.67
N VAL A 248 11.74 -1.91 13.38
CA VAL A 248 12.68 -2.16 12.28
C VAL A 248 13.79 -1.10 12.21
N TRP A 249 13.44 0.18 12.39
CA TRP A 249 14.43 1.25 12.36
C TRP A 249 15.51 1.11 13.42
N LYS A 250 15.29 0.39 14.52
CA LYS A 250 16.28 0.18 15.58
C LYS A 250 17.42 -0.75 15.18
N ILE A 251 17.14 -1.66 14.23
CA ILE A 251 18.11 -2.67 13.80
C ILE A 251 18.81 -2.32 12.48
N LEU A 252 18.21 -1.50 11.63
CA LEU A 252 18.75 -1.18 10.32
C LEU A 252 20.06 -0.38 10.39
N PRO A 253 21.08 -0.71 9.57
CA PRO A 253 22.27 0.12 9.37
C PRO A 253 21.90 1.48 8.77
N LYS A 254 22.19 2.57 9.50
CA LYS A 254 21.74 3.94 9.14
C LYS A 254 22.50 4.54 7.95
N ASP A 255 23.65 4.01 7.63
CA ASP A 255 24.46 4.35 6.46
C ASP A 255 23.99 3.66 5.19
N VAL A 256 23.25 2.55 5.31
CA VAL A 256 22.70 1.78 4.18
C VAL A 256 21.22 2.08 3.94
N PHE A 257 20.47 2.38 4.99
CA PHE A 257 19.03 2.63 4.89
C PHE A 257 18.66 4.06 5.26
N THR A 258 17.64 4.59 4.59
CA THR A 258 17.01 5.88 4.91
C THR A 258 15.50 5.73 4.96
N PRO A 259 14.80 6.43 5.87
CA PRO A 259 13.34 6.44 5.85
C PRO A 259 12.80 6.90 4.50
N LEU A 260 11.80 6.19 3.99
CA LEU A 260 11.04 6.54 2.80
C LEU A 260 9.73 7.25 3.20
N ASP A 261 9.10 6.75 4.25
CA ASP A 261 7.95 7.36 4.93
C ASP A 261 8.02 7.05 6.45
N GLU A 262 6.86 6.92 7.13
CA GLU A 262 6.81 6.63 8.58
C GLU A 262 7.47 5.30 8.94
N LEU A 263 7.34 4.26 8.09
CA LEU A 263 7.77 2.90 8.39
C LEU A 263 8.59 2.22 7.30
N GLN A 264 8.57 2.70 6.07
CA GLN A 264 9.27 2.09 4.95
C GLN A 264 10.69 2.66 4.84
N TYR A 265 11.61 1.86 4.33
CA TYR A 265 13.04 2.21 4.33
C TYR A 265 13.67 1.90 2.98
N LEU A 266 14.18 2.95 2.33
CA LEU A 266 14.92 2.85 1.07
C LEU A 266 16.35 2.38 1.33
N ARG A 267 16.80 1.39 0.57
CA ARG A 267 18.19 0.94 0.55
C ARG A 267 19.03 1.85 -0.37
N LYS A 268 20.10 2.41 0.16
CA LYS A 268 21.05 3.26 -0.58
C LYS A 268 22.40 2.63 -0.80
N GLY A 269 22.69 1.51 -0.15
CA GLY A 269 23.94 0.81 -0.22
C GLY A 269 23.79 -0.69 -0.36
N GLU A 270 24.91 -1.38 -0.44
CA GLU A 270 24.94 -2.84 -0.43
C GLU A 270 24.64 -3.35 0.98
N VAL A 271 23.77 -4.37 1.06
CA VAL A 271 23.52 -5.11 2.30
C VAL A 271 24.36 -6.38 2.24
N THR A 272 25.34 -6.49 3.12
CA THR A 272 26.22 -7.67 3.19
C THR A 272 25.65 -8.73 4.12
N LEU A 273 26.15 -9.96 4.00
CA LEU A 273 25.80 -11.08 4.89
C LEU A 273 26.09 -10.72 6.37
N ASP A 274 27.25 -10.12 6.65
CA ASP A 274 27.61 -9.69 8.00
C ASP A 274 26.58 -8.69 8.57
N MET A 275 26.10 -7.75 7.75
CA MET A 275 25.05 -6.81 8.15
C MET A 275 23.73 -7.52 8.46
N VAL A 276 23.37 -8.55 7.69
CA VAL A 276 22.16 -9.34 7.96
C VAL A 276 22.30 -10.06 9.31
N HIS A 277 23.44 -10.69 9.58
CA HIS A 277 23.69 -11.35 10.86
C HIS A 277 23.69 -10.36 12.03
N GLU A 278 24.25 -9.16 11.86
CA GLU A 278 24.16 -8.09 12.88
C GLU A 278 22.71 -7.63 13.10
N MET A 279 21.92 -7.50 12.03
CA MET A 279 20.50 -7.17 12.16
C MET A 279 19.74 -8.28 12.89
N MET A 280 20.00 -9.56 12.59
CA MET A 280 19.39 -10.69 13.29
C MET A 280 19.75 -10.67 14.79
N GLU A 281 21.02 -10.42 15.14
CA GLU A 281 21.44 -10.36 16.55
C GLU A 281 20.74 -9.22 17.30
N ARG A 282 20.67 -8.03 16.71
CA ARG A 282 19.93 -6.90 17.30
C ARG A 282 18.44 -7.20 17.42
N ALA A 283 17.86 -7.87 16.42
CA ALA A 283 16.44 -8.19 16.36
C ALA A 283 16.03 -9.23 17.44
N ARG A 284 16.90 -10.17 17.81
CA ARG A 284 16.60 -11.20 18.84
C ARG A 284 16.12 -10.59 20.16
N HIS A 285 16.62 -9.41 20.53
CA HIS A 285 16.21 -8.70 21.75
C HIS A 285 14.88 -7.95 21.61
N LEU A 286 14.37 -7.83 20.38
CA LEU A 286 13.13 -7.13 20.07
C LEU A 286 11.99 -8.07 19.67
N GLN A 287 12.24 -9.38 19.64
CA GLN A 287 11.21 -10.37 19.36
C GLN A 287 10.14 -10.34 20.45
N PRO A 288 8.86 -10.31 20.06
CA PRO A 288 7.79 -10.40 21.03
C PRO A 288 7.80 -11.78 21.71
N ASN A 289 7.80 -11.81 23.04
CA ASN A 289 7.79 -13.05 23.81
C ASN A 289 6.46 -13.86 23.66
N ASP A 290 5.42 -13.25 23.09
CA ASP A 290 4.05 -13.75 23.17
C ASP A 290 3.48 -14.20 21.81
N LEU A 291 4.30 -14.32 20.76
CA LEU A 291 3.85 -14.78 19.46
C LEU A 291 3.68 -16.30 19.45
N HIS A 292 2.79 -16.80 20.31
CA HIS A 292 2.35 -18.20 20.30
C HIS A 292 1.09 -18.34 19.46
N TYR A 293 1.20 -19.11 18.38
CA TYR A 293 0.05 -19.48 17.55
C TYR A 293 -0.22 -20.97 17.68
N LYS A 294 -1.51 -21.33 17.67
CA LYS A 294 -1.92 -22.74 17.49
C LYS A 294 -2.24 -22.93 16.01
N PRO A 295 -1.40 -23.61 15.25
CA PRO A 295 -1.71 -23.89 13.85
C PRO A 295 -2.96 -24.77 13.75
N THR A 296 -3.84 -24.45 12.79
CA THR A 296 -5.12 -25.16 12.61
C THR A 296 -5.07 -26.23 11.54
N TYR A 297 -4.08 -26.23 10.66
CA TYR A 297 -3.92 -27.27 9.64
C TYR A 297 -2.52 -27.26 9.00
N PRO A 298 -1.96 -28.43 8.63
CA PRO A 298 -0.74 -28.49 7.82
C PRO A 298 -1.12 -28.26 6.35
N GLY A 299 -1.39 -27.04 5.97
CA GLY A 299 -1.66 -26.63 4.61
C GLY A 299 -1.11 -25.24 4.40
N ALA A 300 0.06 -25.15 3.80
CA ALA A 300 0.51 -23.92 3.20
C ALA A 300 0.10 -23.95 1.73
N GLY A 301 -0.56 -22.93 1.25
CA GLY A 301 -0.83 -22.70 -0.16
C GLY A 301 -0.08 -21.46 -0.62
N PHE A 302 0.49 -21.51 -1.80
CA PHE A 302 1.02 -20.32 -2.47
C PHE A 302 -0.01 -19.82 -3.48
N ASP A 303 -0.41 -18.59 -3.36
CA ASP A 303 -1.23 -17.91 -4.36
C ASP A 303 -0.29 -17.25 -5.37
N GLU A 304 -0.13 -17.88 -6.54
CA GLU A 304 0.72 -17.38 -7.61
C GLU A 304 0.28 -16.00 -8.14
N ALA A 305 -1.03 -15.71 -8.11
CA ALA A 305 -1.57 -14.43 -8.59
C ALA A 305 -1.23 -13.26 -7.68
N GLN A 306 -1.06 -13.53 -6.38
CA GLN A 306 -0.77 -12.50 -5.38
C GLN A 306 0.66 -12.59 -4.83
N HIS A 307 1.47 -13.53 -5.28
CA HIS A 307 2.77 -13.85 -4.69
C HIS A 307 2.72 -13.98 -3.16
N THR A 308 1.66 -14.64 -2.64
CA THR A 308 1.34 -14.66 -1.22
C THR A 308 1.26 -16.09 -0.71
N PHE A 309 1.93 -16.38 0.41
CA PHE A 309 1.73 -17.62 1.16
C PHE A 309 0.53 -17.49 2.09
N ILE A 310 -0.43 -18.41 1.96
CA ILE A 310 -1.56 -18.54 2.85
C ILE A 310 -1.28 -19.65 3.84
N LEU A 311 -1.23 -19.31 5.12
CA LEU A 311 -1.13 -20.25 6.22
C LEU A 311 -2.48 -20.56 6.81
N MET A 312 -2.81 -21.86 6.89
CA MET A 312 -3.99 -22.31 7.58
C MET A 312 -3.63 -22.87 8.97
N TRP A 313 -4.41 -22.53 9.97
CA TRP A 313 -4.21 -22.89 11.37
C TRP A 313 -4.90 -24.20 11.76
N ASN A 314 -4.25 -25.05 12.57
CA ASN A 314 -4.90 -26.20 13.22
C ASN A 314 -4.92 -26.01 14.74
N PRO A 315 -6.08 -25.81 15.37
CA PRO A 315 -6.19 -25.59 16.80
C PRO A 315 -5.76 -26.78 17.67
N ASN A 316 -5.58 -27.97 17.06
CA ASN A 316 -5.24 -29.19 17.76
C ASN A 316 -3.72 -29.48 17.81
N ILE A 317 -2.87 -28.62 17.20
CA ILE A 317 -1.42 -28.77 17.28
C ILE A 317 -0.89 -27.89 18.43
N SER A 318 0.04 -28.46 19.22
CA SER A 318 0.69 -27.73 20.32
C SER A 318 1.27 -26.39 19.86
N SER A 319 1.23 -25.38 20.73
CA SER A 319 1.72 -24.04 20.43
C SER A 319 3.19 -24.08 19.97
N LEU A 320 3.41 -23.84 18.68
CA LEU A 320 4.71 -23.50 18.14
C LEU A 320 4.92 -22.00 18.31
N SER A 321 6.17 -21.57 18.48
CA SER A 321 6.47 -20.15 18.37
C SER A 321 6.13 -19.66 16.94
N LEU A 322 5.79 -18.41 16.78
CA LEU A 322 5.56 -17.83 15.43
C LEU A 322 6.80 -18.05 14.54
N GLY A 323 8.01 -17.92 15.13
CA GLY A 323 9.26 -18.17 14.46
C GLY A 323 9.36 -19.58 13.89
N ASP A 324 9.11 -20.62 14.72
CA ASP A 324 9.16 -22.03 14.28
C ASP A 324 8.14 -22.29 13.16
N HIS A 325 6.98 -21.64 13.24
CA HIS A 325 5.94 -21.81 12.26
C HIS A 325 6.30 -21.18 10.91
N ILE A 326 6.81 -19.95 10.93
CA ILE A 326 7.26 -19.27 9.72
C ILE A 326 8.49 -19.97 9.13
N TRP A 327 9.40 -20.51 9.97
CA TRP A 327 10.53 -21.33 9.51
C TRP A 327 10.09 -22.55 8.71
N ASN A 328 9.11 -23.30 9.21
CA ASN A 328 8.57 -24.44 8.49
C ASN A 328 7.97 -24.06 7.14
N ILE A 329 7.38 -22.87 7.03
CA ILE A 329 6.81 -22.35 5.78
C ILE A 329 7.89 -21.87 4.84
N ALA A 330 8.90 -21.19 5.35
CA ALA A 330 10.03 -20.75 4.53
C ALA A 330 10.78 -21.93 3.91
N ASN A 331 10.92 -23.05 4.66
CA ASN A 331 11.46 -24.29 4.12
C ASN A 331 10.53 -24.92 3.05
N MET A 332 9.21 -24.93 3.26
CA MET A 332 8.26 -25.36 2.23
C MET A 332 8.31 -24.47 0.99
N TYR A 333 8.54 -23.15 1.17
CA TYR A 333 8.75 -22.20 0.07
C TYR A 333 10.00 -22.53 -0.72
N ALA A 334 11.12 -22.79 -0.04
CA ALA A 334 12.36 -23.19 -0.71
C ALA A 334 12.21 -24.48 -1.52
N GLU A 335 11.39 -25.45 -1.06
CA GLU A 335 11.07 -26.67 -1.81
C GLU A 335 10.16 -26.43 -3.02
N TYR A 336 9.30 -25.41 -2.97
CA TYR A 336 8.34 -25.10 -4.04
C TYR A 336 8.99 -24.37 -5.22
N PHE A 337 10.07 -23.61 -4.98
CA PHE A 337 10.80 -22.83 -5.99
C PHE A 337 12.13 -23.46 -6.45
N ASN A 338 12.49 -24.64 -5.95
CA ASN A 338 13.55 -25.50 -6.46
C ASN A 338 12.97 -26.59 -7.37
#